data_f176778e9dcf66c74782f0f4d51f7dd1
#
_entry.id   f176778e9dcf66c74782f0f4d51f7dd1
#
_cell.length_a   1.000
_cell.length_b   1.000
_cell.length_c   1.000
_cell.angle_alpha   90.00
_cell.angle_beta   90.00
_cell.angle_gamma   90.00
#
_symmetry.space_group_name_H-M   'P 1'
#
loop_
_entity.id
_entity.type
_entity.pdbx_description
1 polymer ?
#
loop_
_entity_poly.entity_id
_entity_poly.type
_entity_poly.pdbx_seq_one_letter_code
_entity_poly.pdbx_strand_id
1 'polypeptide(L)'
;DRYKTKVLVSKIHDISYTVVNTEEDALLLENSLIKKYNPKYNVLLKDGKTYPSICVTNEPFPRIFKTRNINKRVGTFYGPYPHIGSMYAVLEIIKKLYKPRTCHFPLTREGIRDGKYKPCLDYHIHNCGAPCINKQSYEEYQENMRQAREILKGNTREVSKYLYDMMMKNAEILKFEVAEE
;
A
#
# COMPACT_ATOMS: atom_id res chain seq x y z
N ASP A 1 -31.24 -17.68 3.55
CA ASP A 1 -31.53 -16.75 4.65
C ASP A 1 -32.79 -15.87 4.47
N ARG A 2 -33.76 -16.37 3.72
CA ARG A 2 -35.06 -15.66 3.49
C ARG A 2 -35.82 -15.30 4.78
N TYR A 3 -35.65 -16.10 5.84
CA TYR A 3 -36.33 -15.85 7.13
C TYR A 3 -35.77 -14.59 7.83
N LYS A 4 -34.45 -14.47 7.93
CA LYS A 4 -33.79 -13.28 8.55
C LYS A 4 -34.16 -11.98 7.83
N THR A 5 -34.20 -12.03 6.49
CA THR A 5 -34.60 -10.89 5.67
C THR A 5 -36.08 -10.49 5.93
N LYS A 6 -36.97 -11.44 6.02
CA LYS A 6 -38.40 -11.19 6.39
C LYS A 6 -38.53 -10.52 7.75
N VAL A 7 -37.79 -11.00 8.75
CA VAL A 7 -37.76 -10.42 10.09
C VAL A 7 -37.16 -9.00 10.09
N LEU A 8 -36.12 -8.76 9.29
CA LEU A 8 -35.57 -7.40 9.13
C LEU A 8 -36.62 -6.47 8.54
N VAL A 9 -37.20 -6.86 7.40
CA VAL A 9 -38.20 -6.03 6.69
C VAL A 9 -39.39 -5.69 7.57
N SER A 10 -39.91 -6.64 8.37
CA SER A 10 -41.02 -6.38 9.30
C SER A 10 -40.71 -5.38 10.43
N LYS A 11 -39.44 -5.04 10.63
CA LYS A 11 -38.98 -4.11 11.70
C LYS A 11 -38.51 -2.75 11.15
N ILE A 12 -38.61 -2.54 9.86
CA ILE A 12 -38.26 -1.25 9.25
C ILE A 12 -39.38 -0.26 9.59
N HIS A 13 -39.01 0.85 10.17
CA HIS A 13 -39.90 1.98 10.44
C HIS A 13 -39.62 3.15 9.53
N ASP A 14 -38.38 3.33 9.09
CA ASP A 14 -37.95 4.43 8.24
C ASP A 14 -36.76 4.01 7.36
N ILE A 15 -36.57 4.70 6.24
CA ILE A 15 -35.48 4.51 5.28
C ILE A 15 -34.87 5.86 4.98
N SER A 16 -33.56 5.97 5.21
CA SER A 16 -32.76 7.10 4.79
C SER A 16 -31.67 6.67 3.81
N TYR A 17 -31.24 7.56 2.96
CA TYR A 17 -30.18 7.30 2.00
C TYR A 17 -29.16 8.44 1.97
N THR A 18 -27.93 8.12 1.55
CA THR A 18 -26.87 9.08 1.32
C THR A 18 -26.28 8.84 -0.06
N VAL A 19 -26.27 9.88 -0.89
CA VAL A 19 -25.65 9.82 -2.22
C VAL A 19 -24.15 10.09 -2.09
N VAL A 20 -23.35 9.29 -2.76
CA VAL A 20 -21.89 9.41 -2.85
C VAL A 20 -21.46 9.38 -4.30
N ASN A 21 -20.22 9.78 -4.61
CA ASN A 21 -19.77 9.95 -5.99
C ASN A 21 -19.34 8.63 -6.66
N THR A 22 -18.87 7.68 -5.88
CA THR A 22 -18.32 6.41 -6.38
C THR A 22 -18.83 5.21 -5.60
N GLU A 23 -18.74 4.01 -6.20
CA GLU A 23 -19.04 2.75 -5.53
C GLU A 23 -18.11 2.51 -4.33
N GLU A 24 -16.84 2.86 -4.48
CA GLU A 24 -15.85 2.77 -3.41
C GLU A 24 -16.23 3.62 -2.20
N ASP A 25 -16.70 4.84 -2.41
CA ASP A 25 -17.19 5.72 -1.35
C ASP A 25 -18.42 5.12 -0.66
N ALA A 26 -19.33 4.50 -1.43
CA ALA A 26 -20.51 3.81 -0.88
C ALA A 26 -20.10 2.65 0.05
N LEU A 27 -19.15 1.80 -0.38
CA LEU A 27 -18.64 0.69 0.42
C LEU A 27 -17.93 1.17 1.69
N LEU A 28 -17.17 2.26 1.61
CA LEU A 28 -16.50 2.86 2.76
C LEU A 28 -17.50 3.47 3.75
N LEU A 29 -18.52 4.15 3.24
CA LEU A 29 -19.60 4.71 4.06
C LEU A 29 -20.39 3.61 4.75
N GLU A 30 -20.78 2.55 4.02
CA GLU A 30 -21.47 1.37 4.58
C GLU A 30 -20.67 0.77 5.74
N ASN A 31 -19.36 0.50 5.53
CA ASN A 31 -18.49 -0.04 6.56
C ASN A 31 -18.41 0.87 7.79
N SER A 32 -18.35 2.18 7.59
CA SER A 32 -18.32 3.17 8.67
C SER A 32 -19.61 3.20 9.46
N LEU A 33 -20.74 3.17 8.78
CA LEU A 33 -22.07 3.15 9.40
C LEU A 33 -22.33 1.85 10.16
N ILE A 34 -21.95 0.69 9.61
CA ILE A 34 -22.07 -0.61 10.31
C ILE A 34 -21.25 -0.60 11.61
N LYS A 35 -20.04 -0.06 11.59
CA LYS A 35 -19.20 0.05 12.79
C LYS A 35 -19.76 1.03 13.81
N LYS A 36 -20.29 2.16 13.35
CA LYS A 36 -20.87 3.19 14.21
C LYS A 36 -22.13 2.70 14.91
N TYR A 37 -23.03 2.07 14.17
CA TYR A 37 -24.37 1.70 14.67
C TYR A 37 -24.49 0.24 15.09
N ASN A 38 -23.53 -0.62 14.72
CA ASN A 38 -23.51 -2.06 15.03
C ASN A 38 -24.87 -2.75 14.80
N PRO A 39 -25.51 -2.62 13.62
CA PRO A 39 -26.88 -3.02 13.39
C PRO A 39 -27.06 -4.54 13.56
N LYS A 40 -28.11 -4.95 14.28
CA LYS A 40 -28.34 -6.35 14.70
C LYS A 40 -28.41 -7.36 13.54
N TYR A 41 -28.94 -6.96 12.41
CA TYR A 41 -29.23 -7.84 11.28
C TYR A 41 -28.14 -7.87 10.20
N ASN A 42 -27.15 -6.97 10.23
CA ASN A 42 -25.97 -7.07 9.37
C ASN A 42 -25.05 -8.18 9.91
N VAL A 43 -24.76 -9.17 9.09
CA VAL A 43 -23.84 -10.27 9.42
C VAL A 43 -22.43 -9.95 8.97
N LEU A 44 -22.30 -9.39 7.76
CA LEU A 44 -21.01 -8.97 7.21
C LEU A 44 -20.50 -7.71 7.90
N LEU A 45 -19.18 -7.57 7.99
CA LEU A 45 -18.45 -6.41 8.52
C LEU A 45 -18.60 -6.15 10.03
N LYS A 46 -19.34 -7.00 10.77
CA LYS A 46 -19.43 -6.92 12.25
C LYS A 46 -18.23 -7.51 12.97
N ASP A 47 -17.54 -8.45 12.34
CA ASP A 47 -16.42 -9.21 12.91
C ASP A 47 -15.12 -8.40 13.09
N GLY A 48 -15.21 -7.07 13.07
CA GLY A 48 -14.05 -6.16 13.21
C GLY A 48 -13.13 -6.13 12.00
N LYS A 49 -13.40 -6.93 10.97
CA LYS A 49 -12.61 -6.90 9.72
C LYS A 49 -12.79 -5.56 9.03
N THR A 50 -11.72 -4.79 8.96
CA THR A 50 -11.64 -3.56 8.19
C THR A 50 -11.17 -3.87 6.78
N TYR A 51 -11.47 -2.99 5.83
CA TYR A 51 -10.79 -3.00 4.54
C TYR A 51 -9.27 -2.88 4.76
N PRO A 52 -8.46 -3.59 3.97
CA PRO A 52 -7.01 -3.51 4.09
C PRO A 52 -6.51 -2.11 3.69
N SER A 53 -5.37 -1.76 4.26
CA SER A 53 -4.61 -0.55 3.93
C SER A 53 -3.16 -0.92 3.60
N ILE A 54 -2.45 -0.05 2.92
CA ILE A 54 -1.02 -0.16 2.69
C ILE A 54 -0.31 0.67 3.76
N CYS A 55 0.65 0.04 4.46
CA CYS A 55 1.48 0.69 5.45
C CYS A 55 2.87 0.95 4.88
N VAL A 56 3.36 2.18 5.05
CA VAL A 56 4.77 2.57 4.87
C VAL A 56 5.35 2.84 6.24
N THR A 57 6.33 2.03 6.67
CA THR A 57 6.87 2.10 8.05
C THR A 57 7.69 3.37 8.29
N ASN A 58 7.79 3.78 9.58
CA ASN A 58 8.61 4.90 10.04
C ASN A 58 10.01 4.40 10.47
N GLU A 59 10.71 3.74 9.56
CA GLU A 59 12.07 3.23 9.77
C GLU A 59 13.06 4.00 8.90
N PRO A 60 14.36 4.00 9.21
CA PRO A 60 15.39 4.60 8.33
C PRO A 60 15.35 4.04 6.90
N PHE A 61 15.03 2.76 6.77
CA PHE A 61 14.75 2.10 5.49
C PHE A 61 13.31 1.58 5.51
N PRO A 62 12.30 2.39 5.13
CA PRO A 62 10.90 2.03 5.23
C PRO A 62 10.55 0.76 4.46
N ARG A 63 9.59 0.00 4.98
CA ARG A 63 8.96 -1.14 4.28
C ARG A 63 7.57 -0.76 3.82
N ILE A 64 7.11 -1.39 2.76
CA ILE A 64 5.75 -1.23 2.23
C ILE A 64 5.06 -2.59 2.27
N PHE A 65 3.91 -2.67 2.95
CA PHE A 65 3.14 -3.91 3.04
C PHE A 65 1.65 -3.65 3.31
N LYS A 66 0.84 -4.63 2.96
CA LYS A 66 -0.60 -4.61 3.26
C LYS A 66 -0.88 -4.96 4.72
N THR A 67 -1.85 -4.30 5.33
CA THR A 67 -2.31 -4.61 6.68
C THR A 67 -3.77 -4.24 6.88
N ARG A 68 -4.44 -4.89 7.82
CA ARG A 68 -5.74 -4.48 8.34
C ARG A 68 -5.65 -3.84 9.73
N ASN A 69 -4.49 -3.98 10.36
CA ASN A 69 -4.25 -3.40 11.67
C ASN A 69 -3.60 -2.03 11.52
N ILE A 70 -4.33 -0.98 11.89
CA ILE A 70 -3.86 0.41 11.79
C ILE A 70 -3.26 0.83 13.13
N ASN A 71 -1.93 0.88 13.18
CA ASN A 71 -1.19 1.41 14.32
C ASN A 71 -0.30 2.57 13.85
N LYS A 72 -0.72 3.79 14.08
CA LYS A 72 -0.03 5.01 13.64
C LYS A 72 1.41 5.15 14.15
N ARG A 73 1.80 4.39 15.19
CA ARG A 73 3.19 4.35 15.67
C ARG A 73 4.12 3.58 14.75
N VAL A 74 3.59 2.64 13.96
CA VAL A 74 4.37 1.79 13.04
C VAL A 74 4.70 2.52 11.75
N GLY A 75 3.80 3.36 11.24
CA GLY A 75 3.99 4.01 9.97
C GLY A 75 2.82 4.86 9.51
N THR A 76 2.89 5.29 8.26
CA THR A 76 1.82 5.99 7.54
C THR A 76 0.98 4.97 6.79
N PHE A 77 -0.35 5.15 6.83
CA PHE A 77 -1.31 4.23 6.22
C PHE A 77 -2.02 4.92 5.06
N TYR A 78 -2.15 4.20 3.96
CA TYR A 78 -2.83 4.62 2.74
C TYR A 78 -4.01 3.69 2.44
N GLY A 79 -5.13 4.22 2.04
CA GLY A 79 -6.40 3.53 1.89
C GLY A 79 -7.41 3.99 2.94
N PRO A 80 -8.46 3.25 3.28
CA PRO A 80 -8.65 1.81 3.02
C PRO A 80 -9.00 1.47 1.57
N TYR A 81 -8.69 0.24 1.15
CA TYR A 81 -8.96 -0.26 -0.19
C TYR A 81 -10.16 -1.22 -0.17
N PRO A 82 -11.35 -0.82 -0.66
CA PRO A 82 -12.49 -1.72 -0.80
C PRO A 82 -12.21 -2.88 -1.76
N HIS A 83 -11.55 -2.59 -2.87
CA HIS A 83 -11.15 -3.58 -3.86
C HIS A 83 -9.71 -4.07 -3.63
N ILE A 84 -9.58 -5.32 -3.20
CA ILE A 84 -8.29 -5.93 -2.89
C ILE A 84 -7.40 -6.01 -4.15
N GLY A 85 -7.99 -6.24 -5.34
CA GLY A 85 -7.27 -6.28 -6.61
C GLY A 85 -6.53 -4.98 -6.91
N SER A 86 -7.19 -3.83 -6.74
CA SER A 86 -6.58 -2.51 -6.94
C SER A 86 -5.40 -2.28 -5.99
N MET A 87 -5.54 -2.69 -4.72
CA MET A 87 -4.45 -2.61 -3.74
C MET A 87 -3.22 -3.44 -4.17
N TYR A 88 -3.45 -4.68 -4.66
CA TYR A 88 -2.34 -5.51 -5.12
C TYR A 88 -1.69 -4.95 -6.38
N ALA A 89 -2.47 -4.41 -7.32
CA ALA A 89 -1.93 -3.77 -8.53
C ALA A 89 -0.99 -2.61 -8.17
N VAL A 90 -1.39 -1.75 -7.23
CA VAL A 90 -0.55 -0.64 -6.75
C VAL A 90 0.72 -1.15 -6.07
N LEU A 91 0.62 -2.19 -5.22
CA LEU A 91 1.79 -2.78 -4.57
C LEU A 91 2.75 -3.42 -5.57
N GLU A 92 2.23 -4.05 -6.62
CA GLU A 92 3.03 -4.68 -7.67
C GLU A 92 3.79 -3.63 -8.49
N ILE A 93 3.13 -2.53 -8.86
CA ILE A 93 3.78 -1.40 -9.54
C ILE A 93 4.92 -0.85 -8.67
N ILE A 94 4.67 -0.56 -7.40
CA ILE A 94 5.69 -0.05 -6.48
C ILE A 94 6.86 -1.04 -6.34
N LYS A 95 6.57 -2.34 -6.28
CA LYS A 95 7.59 -3.39 -6.16
C LYS A 95 8.46 -3.46 -7.42
N LYS A 96 7.87 -3.39 -8.60
CA LYS A 96 8.60 -3.41 -9.87
C LYS A 96 9.49 -2.17 -10.03
N LEU A 97 8.96 -0.98 -9.78
CA LEU A 97 9.66 0.29 -10.00
C LEU A 97 10.76 0.57 -8.96
N TYR A 98 10.48 0.33 -7.68
CA TYR A 98 11.33 0.83 -6.58
C TYR A 98 11.99 -0.27 -5.76
N LYS A 99 11.62 -1.53 -5.96
CA LYS A 99 12.22 -2.72 -5.30
C LYS A 99 12.41 -2.52 -3.78
N PRO A 100 11.35 -2.10 -3.03
CA PRO A 100 11.47 -1.84 -1.61
C PRO A 100 11.85 -3.11 -0.84
N ARG A 101 12.58 -2.96 0.27
CA ARG A 101 12.92 -4.11 1.11
C ARG A 101 11.68 -4.76 1.72
N THR A 102 11.70 -6.07 1.82
CA THR A 102 10.66 -6.90 2.46
C THR A 102 11.06 -7.42 3.83
N CYS A 103 12.39 -7.52 4.08
CA CYS A 103 12.96 -8.08 5.31
C CYS A 103 12.59 -7.31 6.57
N HIS A 104 12.52 -8.00 7.72
CA HIS A 104 12.15 -7.43 9.02
C HIS A 104 13.35 -7.00 9.86
N PHE A 105 14.57 -7.09 9.33
CA PHE A 105 15.77 -6.65 10.05
C PHE A 105 15.72 -5.16 10.37
N PRO A 106 16.10 -4.74 11.59
CA PRO A 106 16.23 -3.33 11.92
C PRO A 106 17.49 -2.78 11.24
N LEU A 107 17.35 -2.29 10.00
CA LEU A 107 18.47 -1.74 9.26
C LEU A 107 18.84 -0.37 9.80
N THR A 108 20.10 -0.22 10.21
CA THR A 108 20.71 1.05 10.62
C THR A 108 21.86 1.39 9.69
N ARG A 109 22.15 2.69 9.50
CA ARG A 109 23.28 3.13 8.68
C ARG A 109 24.61 2.57 9.20
N GLU A 110 24.78 2.54 10.53
CA GLU A 110 25.98 2.00 11.18
C GLU A 110 26.15 0.50 10.91
N GLY A 111 25.06 -0.28 11.12
CA GLY A 111 25.09 -1.72 10.87
C GLY A 111 25.34 -2.09 9.41
N ILE A 112 24.92 -1.24 8.45
CA ILE A 112 25.23 -1.42 7.02
C ILE A 112 26.72 -1.15 6.77
N ARG A 113 27.24 -0.04 7.28
CA ARG A 113 28.67 0.32 7.16
C ARG A 113 29.58 -0.75 7.79
N ASP A 114 29.17 -1.30 8.90
CA ASP A 114 29.92 -2.33 9.64
C ASP A 114 29.77 -3.75 9.04
N GLY A 115 29.03 -3.90 7.92
CA GLY A 115 28.86 -5.19 7.24
C GLY A 115 28.03 -6.22 8.02
N LYS A 116 27.15 -5.77 8.93
CA LYS A 116 26.36 -6.63 9.83
C LYS A 116 25.35 -7.51 9.11
N TYR A 117 24.90 -7.11 7.92
CA TYR A 117 23.82 -7.76 7.18
C TYR A 117 24.33 -8.54 5.99
N LYS A 118 23.62 -9.61 5.62
CA LYS A 118 23.90 -10.42 4.43
C LYS A 118 22.77 -10.27 3.40
N PRO A 119 23.07 -10.42 2.10
CA PRO A 119 22.02 -10.42 1.06
C PRO A 119 21.06 -11.59 1.29
N CYS A 120 19.79 -11.36 1.04
CA CYS A 120 18.74 -12.36 1.16
C CYS A 120 18.25 -12.81 -0.22
N LEU A 121 17.34 -13.80 -0.24
CA LEU A 121 16.76 -14.31 -1.48
C LEU A 121 16.12 -13.21 -2.34
N ASP A 122 15.39 -12.26 -1.71
CA ASP A 122 14.74 -11.16 -2.45
C ASP A 122 15.70 -10.30 -3.26
N TYR A 123 16.95 -10.15 -2.81
CA TYR A 123 17.99 -9.51 -3.61
C TYR A 123 18.37 -10.36 -4.82
N HIS A 124 18.59 -11.66 -4.64
CA HIS A 124 19.02 -12.56 -5.72
C HIS A 124 17.96 -12.73 -6.81
N ILE A 125 16.69 -12.62 -6.46
CA ILE A 125 15.55 -12.65 -7.41
C ILE A 125 15.10 -11.24 -7.85
N HIS A 126 15.94 -10.22 -7.64
CA HIS A 126 15.73 -8.83 -8.06
C HIS A 126 14.46 -8.14 -7.49
N ASN A 127 13.90 -8.63 -6.40
CA ASN A 127 12.74 -8.05 -5.72
C ASN A 127 13.12 -6.92 -4.74
N CYS A 128 14.41 -6.77 -4.41
CA CYS A 128 14.91 -5.78 -3.45
C CYS A 128 16.23 -5.17 -3.95
N GLY A 129 16.40 -3.85 -3.79
CA GLY A 129 17.64 -3.14 -4.16
C GLY A 129 18.84 -3.39 -3.23
N ALA A 130 18.66 -4.23 -2.18
CA ALA A 130 19.66 -4.57 -1.18
C ALA A 130 20.34 -3.38 -0.48
N PRO A 131 19.58 -2.46 0.12
CA PRO A 131 20.16 -1.39 0.92
C PRO A 131 20.95 -1.91 2.12
N CYS A 132 20.65 -3.13 2.59
CA CYS A 132 21.33 -3.78 3.73
C CYS A 132 22.82 -4.05 3.50
N ILE A 133 23.27 -4.14 2.26
CA ILE A 133 24.69 -4.34 1.87
C ILE A 133 25.21 -3.19 1.02
N ASN A 134 24.56 -2.03 1.10
CA ASN A 134 24.93 -0.80 0.40
C ASN A 134 24.99 -0.92 -1.15
N LYS A 135 24.20 -1.86 -1.73
CA LYS A 135 24.03 -1.93 -3.20
C LYS A 135 23.11 -0.83 -3.70
N GLN A 136 22.21 -0.36 -2.88
CA GLN A 136 21.40 0.83 -3.05
C GLN A 136 21.74 1.81 -1.92
N SER A 137 22.08 3.06 -2.28
CA SER A 137 22.42 4.09 -1.30
C SER A 137 21.20 4.47 -0.44
N TYR A 138 21.46 5.08 0.71
CA TYR A 138 20.36 5.58 1.57
C TYR A 138 19.54 6.65 0.86
N GLU A 139 20.22 7.57 0.19
CA GLU A 139 19.62 8.70 -0.54
C GLU A 139 18.73 8.20 -1.68
N GLU A 140 19.22 7.26 -2.49
CA GLU A 140 18.46 6.61 -3.54
C GLU A 140 17.23 5.86 -2.98
N TYR A 141 17.42 5.10 -1.88
CA TYR A 141 16.31 4.42 -1.24
C TYR A 141 15.23 5.37 -0.74
N GLN A 142 15.61 6.51 -0.13
CA GLN A 142 14.66 7.51 0.34
C GLN A 142 13.91 8.17 -0.81
N GLU A 143 14.58 8.46 -1.93
CA GLU A 143 13.93 9.01 -3.11
C GLU A 143 12.92 8.02 -3.70
N ASN A 144 13.28 6.75 -3.82
CA ASN A 144 12.37 5.69 -4.24
C ASN A 144 11.14 5.60 -3.31
N MET A 145 11.35 5.72 -2.00
CA MET A 145 10.25 5.72 -1.02
C MET A 145 9.40 6.98 -1.10
N ARG A 146 9.98 8.13 -1.44
CA ARG A 146 9.24 9.37 -1.69
C ARG A 146 8.32 9.20 -2.90
N GLN A 147 8.82 8.69 -4.01
CA GLN A 147 8.04 8.43 -5.22
C GLN A 147 6.92 7.40 -4.97
N ALA A 148 7.24 6.32 -4.26
CA ALA A 148 6.24 5.32 -3.88
C ALA A 148 5.10 5.93 -3.05
N ARG A 149 5.41 6.87 -2.14
CA ARG A 149 4.38 7.59 -1.38
C ARG A 149 3.51 8.48 -2.27
N GLU A 150 4.06 9.11 -3.30
CA GLU A 150 3.27 9.91 -4.25
C GLU A 150 2.28 9.03 -5.04
N ILE A 151 2.70 7.83 -5.48
CA ILE A 151 1.77 6.84 -6.07
C ILE A 151 0.64 6.51 -5.09
N LEU A 152 0.98 6.24 -3.83
CA LEU A 152 0.00 5.87 -2.80
C LEU A 152 -0.97 7.01 -2.44
N LYS A 153 -0.59 8.27 -2.68
CA LYS A 153 -1.46 9.46 -2.56
C LYS A 153 -2.33 9.70 -3.80
N GLY A 154 -2.09 8.98 -4.90
CA GLY A 154 -2.75 9.20 -6.18
C GLY A 154 -2.14 10.29 -7.05
N ASN A 155 -0.97 10.84 -6.70
CA ASN A 155 -0.24 11.86 -7.46
C ASN A 155 0.51 11.25 -8.65
N THR A 156 -0.23 10.65 -9.58
CA THR A 156 0.35 9.89 -10.71
C THR A 156 1.06 10.78 -11.75
N ARG A 157 0.69 12.05 -11.86
CA ARG A 157 1.31 12.98 -12.83
C ARG A 157 2.80 13.20 -12.58
N GLU A 158 3.18 13.47 -11.33
CA GLU A 158 4.58 13.68 -10.96
C GLU A 158 5.41 12.42 -11.17
N VAL A 159 4.82 11.28 -10.81
CA VAL A 159 5.46 9.97 -10.98
C VAL A 159 5.64 9.64 -12.45
N SER A 160 4.62 9.85 -13.31
CA SER A 160 4.73 9.64 -14.76
C SER A 160 5.81 10.53 -15.39
N LYS A 161 5.90 11.79 -14.97
CA LYS A 161 6.95 12.69 -15.44
C LYS A 161 8.35 12.19 -15.01
N TYR A 162 8.50 11.83 -13.74
CA TYR A 162 9.76 11.29 -13.22
C TYR A 162 10.22 10.04 -13.97
N LEU A 163 9.31 9.09 -14.21
CA LEU A 163 9.59 7.86 -14.95
C LEU A 163 9.96 8.15 -16.41
N TYR A 164 9.25 9.08 -17.05
CA TYR A 164 9.58 9.52 -18.41
C TYR A 164 10.98 10.13 -18.47
N ASP A 165 11.34 11.01 -17.52
CA ASP A 165 12.67 11.62 -17.46
C ASP A 165 13.76 10.56 -17.21
N MET A 166 13.49 9.55 -16.40
CA MET A 166 14.40 8.41 -16.18
C MET A 166 14.57 7.55 -17.42
N MET A 167 13.46 7.24 -18.12
CA MET A 167 13.47 6.52 -19.39
C MET A 167 14.34 7.25 -20.43
N MET A 168 14.13 8.54 -20.62
CA MET A 168 14.89 9.35 -21.56
C MET A 168 16.39 9.36 -21.23
N LYS A 169 16.76 9.55 -19.95
CA LYS A 169 18.17 9.50 -19.52
C LYS A 169 18.82 8.15 -19.79
N ASN A 170 18.10 7.04 -19.52
CA ASN A 170 18.63 5.70 -19.79
C ASN A 170 18.77 5.44 -21.30
N ALA A 171 17.83 5.92 -22.11
CA ALA A 171 17.92 5.84 -23.58
C ALA A 171 19.11 6.62 -24.14
N GLU A 172 19.39 7.83 -23.63
CA GLU A 172 20.53 8.67 -24.04
C GLU A 172 21.88 7.98 -23.79
N ILE A 173 21.99 7.19 -22.69
CA ILE A 173 23.21 6.42 -22.38
C ILE A 173 23.21 5.01 -22.97
N LEU A 174 22.30 4.72 -23.92
CA LEU A 174 22.15 3.43 -24.63
C LEU A 174 21.82 2.24 -23.74
N LYS A 175 21.24 2.45 -22.58
CA LYS A 175 20.71 1.40 -21.68
C LYS A 175 19.25 1.13 -21.99
N PHE A 176 18.96 0.66 -23.20
CA PHE A 176 17.59 0.49 -23.70
C PHE A 176 16.77 -0.51 -22.88
N GLU A 177 17.38 -1.59 -22.39
CA GLU A 177 16.68 -2.57 -21.53
C GLU A 177 16.15 -1.95 -20.24
N VAL A 178 16.89 -1.00 -19.64
CA VAL A 178 16.46 -0.28 -18.42
C VAL A 178 15.45 0.82 -18.74
N ALA A 179 15.45 1.35 -19.97
CA ALA A 179 14.49 2.35 -20.40
C ALA A 179 13.11 1.74 -20.74
N GLU A 180 13.06 0.46 -21.11
CA GLU A 180 11.85 -0.28 -21.45
C GLU A 180 11.11 -0.79 -20.19
N GLU A 181 11.81 -1.10 -19.09
CA GLU A 181 11.21 -1.48 -17.80
C GLU A 181 10.39 -0.34 -17.17
#